data_9c40a6b5187b4ef08e9d5908b1b4ebe8
#
_entry.id   9c40a6b5187b4ef08e9d5908b1b4ebe8
#
_cell.length_a   1.000
_cell.length_b   1.000
_cell.length_c   1.000
_cell.angle_alpha   90.00
_cell.angle_beta   90.00
_cell.angle_gamma   90.00
#
_symmetry.space_group_name_H-M   'P 1'
#
loop_
_entity.id
_entity.type
_entity.pdbx_description
1 polymer ?
#
loop_
_entity_poly.entity_id
_entity_poly.type
_entity_poly.pdbx_seq_one_letter_code
_entity_poly.pdbx_strand_id
1 'polypeptide(L)'
;CMVELWARDFDKGAFDNCSPQSKLYFTFDGVAPIYARVNEEHFYKAGANGSVNATATEYAQGRAYKWLPSSRSAGKVWTAAGSYNVNVDVWDEAWNTDFCTVVLDVRGCGTGSRISGNIATETNQGVMNTEVIASASLPDYPKVDMTDASGNYAMEIIVDTDLKAQKDGDDINGVSTLDLVIIQRHILG
;
A
#
# COMPACT_ATOMS: atom_id res chain seq x y z
N CYS A 1 12.24 -3.04 0.24
CA CYS A 1 10.93 -2.70 -0.30
C CYS A 1 11.11 -1.82 -1.51
N MET A 2 10.43 -2.12 -2.58
CA MET A 2 10.52 -1.40 -3.84
C MET A 2 9.10 -1.06 -4.31
N VAL A 3 8.85 0.20 -4.66
CA VAL A 3 7.59 0.63 -5.30
C VAL A 3 7.93 1.11 -6.70
N GLU A 4 7.32 0.52 -7.70
CA GLU A 4 7.39 0.95 -9.11
C GLU A 4 6.09 1.65 -9.47
N LEU A 5 6.17 2.88 -9.96
CA LEU A 5 5.04 3.67 -10.44
C LEU A 5 5.33 4.23 -11.81
N TRP A 6 4.27 4.42 -12.60
CA TRP A 6 4.34 5.02 -13.93
C TRP A 6 3.80 6.44 -13.88
N ALA A 7 4.45 7.37 -14.57
CA ALA A 7 4.03 8.77 -14.58
C ALA A 7 2.58 8.95 -15.03
N ARG A 8 2.10 8.09 -15.93
CA ARG A 8 0.71 8.09 -16.39
C ARG A 8 -0.31 7.67 -15.33
N ASP A 9 0.09 6.97 -14.28
CA ASP A 9 -0.81 6.59 -13.19
C ASP A 9 -1.31 7.82 -12.42
N PHE A 10 -0.59 8.94 -12.54
CA PHE A 10 -0.95 10.23 -11.93
C PHE A 10 -1.84 11.09 -12.83
N ASP A 11 -2.14 10.66 -14.07
CA ASP A 11 -3.01 11.41 -14.99
C ASP A 11 -4.45 11.48 -14.46
N LYS A 12 -4.93 12.68 -14.25
CA LYS A 12 -6.32 12.95 -13.82
C LYS A 12 -7.11 13.73 -14.87
N GLY A 13 -6.69 13.65 -16.13
CA GLY A 13 -7.35 14.31 -17.24
C GLY A 13 -6.48 15.40 -17.87
N ALA A 14 -5.19 15.16 -17.99
CA ALA A 14 -4.30 16.05 -18.76
C ALA A 14 -4.83 16.23 -20.18
N PHE A 15 -4.83 17.46 -20.66
CA PHE A 15 -5.25 17.78 -22.01
C PHE A 15 -4.34 18.82 -22.65
N ASP A 16 -4.27 18.80 -23.96
CA ASP A 16 -3.63 19.77 -24.80
C ASP A 16 -4.58 20.17 -25.93
N ASN A 17 -4.58 21.44 -26.32
CA ASN A 17 -5.48 21.95 -27.37
C ASN A 17 -5.05 21.53 -28.79
N CYS A 18 -3.83 21.07 -28.96
CA CYS A 18 -3.23 20.68 -30.25
C CYS A 18 -3.02 19.18 -30.37
N SER A 19 -2.85 18.48 -29.24
CA SER A 19 -2.56 17.05 -29.18
C SER A 19 -3.67 16.28 -28.45
N PRO A 20 -4.25 15.23 -29.04
CA PRO A 20 -5.20 14.41 -28.32
C PRO A 20 -4.54 13.72 -27.14
N GLN A 21 -5.27 13.51 -26.05
CA GLN A 21 -4.76 12.89 -24.81
C GLN A 21 -4.05 11.55 -25.06
N SER A 22 -4.48 10.77 -26.05
CA SER A 22 -3.83 9.51 -26.43
C SER A 22 -2.42 9.66 -26.98
N LYS A 23 -2.01 10.89 -27.31
CA LYS A 23 -0.68 11.21 -27.85
C LYS A 23 0.24 11.92 -26.87
N LEU A 24 -0.25 12.24 -25.67
CA LEU A 24 0.57 12.83 -24.63
C LEU A 24 1.56 11.81 -24.06
N TYR A 25 2.73 12.30 -23.69
CA TYR A 25 3.79 11.54 -23.03
C TYR A 25 3.87 11.96 -21.56
N PHE A 26 4.17 11.02 -20.67
CA PHE A 26 4.24 11.26 -19.23
C PHE A 26 5.61 10.86 -18.71
N THR A 27 6.29 11.76 -18.00
CA THR A 27 7.60 11.50 -17.42
C THR A 27 7.68 12.02 -15.98
N PHE A 28 8.84 11.91 -15.38
CA PHE A 28 9.11 12.39 -14.04
C PHE A 28 10.27 13.38 -14.03
N ASP A 29 10.21 14.35 -13.11
CA ASP A 29 11.31 15.22 -12.71
C ASP A 29 11.92 16.04 -13.88
N GLY A 30 11.13 16.39 -14.89
CA GLY A 30 11.56 17.14 -16.06
C GLY A 30 12.44 16.34 -17.03
N VAL A 31 12.57 15.04 -16.85
CA VAL A 31 13.47 14.19 -17.65
C VAL A 31 12.70 13.54 -18.80
N ALA A 32 12.69 14.17 -19.97
CA ALA A 32 12.11 13.58 -21.17
C ALA A 32 12.88 12.33 -21.61
N PRO A 33 12.21 11.31 -22.21
CA PRO A 33 12.90 10.18 -22.81
C PRO A 33 13.78 10.61 -23.99
N ILE A 34 14.76 9.78 -24.36
CA ILE A 34 15.61 10.07 -25.51
C ILE A 34 14.74 10.14 -26.76
N TYR A 35 14.69 11.28 -27.40
CA TYR A 35 13.78 11.61 -28.48
C TYR A 35 13.79 10.58 -29.62
N ALA A 36 14.99 10.15 -30.03
CA ALA A 36 15.15 9.17 -31.12
C ALA A 36 14.65 7.78 -30.77
N ARG A 37 14.26 7.52 -29.51
CA ARG A 37 13.91 6.19 -28.99
C ARG A 37 12.53 6.13 -28.32
N VAL A 38 11.68 7.13 -28.49
CA VAL A 38 10.34 7.16 -27.87
C VAL A 38 9.44 5.98 -28.30
N ASN A 39 9.76 5.34 -29.42
CA ASN A 39 9.02 4.18 -29.93
C ASN A 39 9.64 2.83 -29.49
N GLU A 40 10.68 2.88 -28.63
CA GLU A 40 11.40 1.72 -28.13
C GLU A 40 11.33 1.66 -26.61
N GLU A 41 11.23 0.48 -26.05
CA GLU A 41 11.44 0.28 -24.61
C GLU A 41 12.92 0.49 -24.29
N HIS A 42 13.24 1.36 -23.34
CA HIS A 42 14.62 1.60 -22.93
C HIS A 42 14.71 2.19 -21.52
N PHE A 43 15.92 2.10 -20.95
CA PHE A 43 16.26 2.76 -19.70
C PHE A 43 17.04 4.05 -19.97
N TYR A 44 16.74 5.10 -19.21
CA TYR A 44 17.37 6.39 -19.37
C TYR A 44 17.46 7.15 -18.04
N LYS A 45 18.28 8.17 -17.98
CA LYS A 45 18.44 9.06 -16.82
C LYS A 45 18.80 10.49 -17.28
N ALA A 46 18.73 11.44 -16.34
CA ALA A 46 19.21 12.78 -16.60
C ALA A 46 20.70 12.80 -16.94
N GLY A 47 21.08 13.59 -17.91
CA GLY A 47 22.45 13.86 -18.31
C GLY A 47 22.71 15.36 -18.41
N ALA A 48 23.94 15.76 -18.64
CA ALA A 48 24.34 17.19 -18.72
C ALA A 48 23.60 17.98 -19.81
N ASN A 49 23.24 17.30 -20.90
CA ASN A 49 22.58 17.93 -22.06
C ASN A 49 21.32 17.17 -22.47
N GLY A 50 20.48 16.81 -21.49
CA GLY A 50 19.26 16.03 -21.71
C GLY A 50 19.39 14.59 -21.21
N SER A 51 18.52 13.71 -21.72
CA SER A 51 18.49 12.32 -21.29
C SER A 51 19.64 11.50 -21.91
N VAL A 52 20.18 10.58 -21.13
CA VAL A 52 21.20 9.62 -21.57
C VAL A 52 20.76 8.19 -21.27
N ASN A 53 21.34 7.20 -21.94
CA ASN A 53 21.06 5.79 -21.70
C ASN A 53 21.42 5.40 -20.26
N ALA A 54 20.62 4.54 -19.69
CA ALA A 54 20.85 3.91 -18.40
C ALA A 54 20.72 2.39 -18.51
N THR A 55 20.97 1.69 -17.42
CA THR A 55 20.89 0.24 -17.33
C THR A 55 19.69 -0.19 -16.48
N ALA A 56 19.23 -1.43 -16.65
CA ALA A 56 18.21 -2.05 -15.81
C ALA A 56 18.62 -2.07 -14.33
N THR A 57 19.92 -2.20 -14.04
CA THR A 57 20.45 -2.16 -12.66
C THR A 57 20.29 -0.78 -12.06
N GLU A 58 20.58 0.29 -12.80
CA GLU A 58 20.38 1.67 -12.32
C GLU A 58 18.90 1.96 -12.09
N TYR A 59 18.02 1.44 -12.94
CA TYR A 59 16.58 1.53 -12.77
C TYR A 59 16.12 0.83 -11.48
N ALA A 60 16.52 -0.42 -11.28
CA ALA A 60 16.19 -1.17 -10.06
C ALA A 60 16.71 -0.52 -8.77
N GLN A 61 17.75 0.33 -8.89
CA GLN A 61 18.30 1.12 -7.77
C GLN A 61 17.63 2.49 -7.61
N GLY A 62 16.57 2.79 -8.36
CA GLY A 62 15.86 4.07 -8.31
C GLY A 62 16.61 5.26 -8.91
N ARG A 63 17.70 5.01 -9.67
CA ARG A 63 18.60 6.02 -10.25
C ARG A 63 18.36 6.31 -11.73
N ALA A 64 17.36 5.65 -12.32
CA ALA A 64 17.01 5.77 -13.72
C ALA A 64 15.50 5.61 -13.92
N TYR A 65 15.04 5.86 -15.13
CA TYR A 65 13.67 5.69 -15.57
C TYR A 65 13.62 4.58 -16.62
N LYS A 66 12.45 3.91 -16.71
CA LYS A 66 12.13 2.99 -17.79
C LYS A 66 11.08 3.64 -18.67
N TRP A 67 11.36 3.76 -19.96
CA TRP A 67 10.36 4.19 -20.93
C TRP A 67 9.59 3.02 -21.50
N LEU A 68 8.26 3.13 -21.50
CA LEU A 68 7.35 2.13 -22.08
C LEU A 68 6.50 2.77 -23.19
N PRO A 69 6.78 2.49 -24.48
CA PRO A 69 6.07 3.09 -25.61
C PRO A 69 4.58 2.83 -25.64
N SER A 70 4.15 1.62 -25.22
CA SER A 70 2.74 1.21 -25.23
C SER A 70 1.86 2.07 -24.33
N SER A 71 2.40 2.57 -23.23
CA SER A 71 1.73 3.49 -22.30
C SER A 71 2.11 4.95 -22.51
N ARG A 72 3.13 5.24 -23.35
CA ARG A 72 3.75 6.56 -23.49
C ARG A 72 4.15 7.16 -22.13
N SER A 73 4.72 6.35 -21.29
CA SER A 73 5.00 6.72 -19.91
C SER A 73 6.36 6.25 -19.45
N ALA A 74 6.98 7.05 -18.60
CA ALA A 74 8.15 6.66 -17.83
C ALA A 74 7.74 5.96 -16.53
N GLY A 75 8.41 4.87 -16.20
CA GLY A 75 8.39 4.22 -14.90
C GLY A 75 9.57 4.67 -14.04
N LYS A 76 9.36 4.74 -12.74
CA LYS A 76 10.40 5.00 -11.73
C LYS A 76 10.23 4.06 -10.55
N VAL A 77 11.34 3.70 -9.93
CA VAL A 77 11.39 2.84 -8.73
C VAL A 77 11.82 3.67 -7.53
N TRP A 78 11.08 3.57 -6.43
CA TRP A 78 11.48 4.08 -5.12
C TRP A 78 11.91 2.91 -4.25
N THR A 79 13.13 2.98 -3.71
CA THR A 79 13.80 1.90 -2.97
C THR A 79 13.84 2.12 -1.47
N ALA A 80 13.30 3.24 -0.99
CA ALA A 80 13.25 3.57 0.43
C ALA A 80 11.88 4.12 0.81
N ALA A 81 11.47 3.89 2.05
CA ALA A 81 10.31 4.56 2.62
C ALA A 81 10.60 6.04 2.84
N GLY A 82 9.59 6.88 2.66
CA GLY A 82 9.72 8.33 2.85
C GLY A 82 8.64 9.09 2.11
N SER A 83 8.58 10.39 2.34
CA SER A 83 7.72 11.32 1.62
C SER A 83 8.56 12.03 0.55
N TYR A 84 8.11 11.95 -0.70
CA TYR A 84 8.81 12.47 -1.87
C TYR A 84 7.93 13.50 -2.58
N ASN A 85 8.50 14.67 -2.87
CA ASN A 85 7.90 15.58 -3.84
C ASN A 85 8.31 15.10 -5.25
N VAL A 86 7.34 14.70 -6.04
CA VAL A 86 7.55 14.14 -7.37
C VAL A 86 6.92 15.06 -8.40
N ASN A 87 7.70 15.52 -9.37
CA ASN A 87 7.16 16.21 -10.52
C ASN A 87 6.73 15.19 -11.57
N VAL A 88 5.49 15.29 -11.98
CA VAL A 88 4.92 14.53 -13.09
C VAL A 88 4.76 15.46 -14.26
N ASP A 89 5.48 15.19 -15.34
CA ASP A 89 5.54 16.02 -16.53
C ASP A 89 4.66 15.43 -17.63
N VAL A 90 3.97 16.31 -18.33
CA VAL A 90 3.15 15.98 -19.51
C VAL A 90 3.75 16.68 -20.71
N TRP A 91 4.01 15.94 -21.78
CA TRP A 91 4.62 16.43 -23.01
C TRP A 91 3.68 16.22 -24.19
N ASP A 92 3.62 17.20 -25.08
CA ASP A 92 2.95 17.06 -26.37
C ASP A 92 3.87 16.44 -27.45
N GLU A 93 3.37 16.25 -28.67
CA GLU A 93 4.17 15.74 -29.79
C GLU A 93 5.21 16.75 -30.30
N ALA A 94 5.09 18.03 -29.96
CA ALA A 94 6.06 19.08 -30.26
C ALA A 94 7.09 19.26 -29.13
N TRP A 95 7.01 18.45 -28.08
CA TRP A 95 7.89 18.48 -26.90
C TRP A 95 7.74 19.73 -26.03
N ASN A 96 6.61 20.42 -26.12
CA ASN A 96 6.24 21.34 -25.08
C ASN A 96 5.85 20.55 -23.84
N THR A 97 6.15 21.10 -22.66
CA THR A 97 5.88 20.40 -21.38
C THR A 97 5.23 21.32 -20.38
N ASP A 98 4.39 20.72 -19.56
CA ASP A 98 3.90 21.27 -18.30
C ASP A 98 4.01 20.20 -17.23
N PHE A 99 3.94 20.55 -15.94
CA PHE A 99 4.10 19.59 -14.86
C PHE A 99 3.19 19.91 -13.67
N CYS A 100 2.93 18.89 -12.88
CA CYS A 100 2.38 19.04 -11.54
C CYS A 100 3.29 18.36 -10.50
N THR A 101 3.33 18.91 -9.30
CA THR A 101 4.03 18.28 -8.17
C THR A 101 3.05 17.53 -7.30
N VAL A 102 3.33 16.27 -7.03
CA VAL A 102 2.56 15.42 -6.12
C VAL A 102 3.43 14.99 -4.95
N VAL A 103 2.80 14.81 -3.79
CA VAL A 103 3.46 14.21 -2.63
C VAL A 103 3.20 12.71 -2.67
N LEU A 104 4.27 11.93 -2.78
CA LEU A 104 4.24 10.47 -2.77
C LEU A 104 4.76 9.97 -1.44
N ASP A 105 3.91 9.38 -0.62
CA ASP A 105 4.30 8.70 0.60
C ASP A 105 4.57 7.22 0.32
N VAL A 106 5.85 6.87 0.20
CA VAL A 106 6.29 5.48 0.12
C VAL A 106 6.39 4.95 1.54
N ARG A 107 5.43 4.13 1.91
CA ARG A 107 5.48 3.44 3.21
C ARG A 107 6.39 2.23 3.07
N GLY A 108 7.24 2.03 4.07
CA GLY A 108 8.12 0.87 4.08
C GLY A 108 7.27 -0.41 4.03
N CYS A 109 7.72 -1.40 3.26
CA CYS A 109 7.38 -2.78 3.54
C CYS A 109 8.10 -3.08 4.85
N GLY A 110 7.53 -2.65 5.96
CA GLY A 110 8.09 -2.95 7.25
C GLY A 110 8.22 -4.46 7.39
N THR A 111 9.29 -4.92 7.97
CA THR A 111 9.20 -6.12 8.78
C THR A 111 7.98 -5.90 9.65
N GLY A 112 6.90 -6.62 9.37
CA GLY A 112 5.59 -6.34 9.96
C GLY A 112 5.75 -6.17 11.47
N SER A 113 5.13 -5.13 12.01
CA SER A 113 5.07 -5.01 13.46
C SER A 113 4.31 -6.21 13.98
N ARG A 114 4.91 -6.98 14.86
CA ARG A 114 4.22 -8.08 15.52
C ARG A 114 3.36 -7.51 16.62
N ILE A 115 2.05 -7.63 16.47
CA ILE A 115 1.13 -7.44 17.60
C ILE A 115 0.91 -8.78 18.28
N SER A 116 0.90 -8.74 19.59
CA SER A 116 0.55 -9.91 20.42
C SER A 116 -0.21 -9.44 21.63
N GLY A 117 -1.08 -10.30 22.12
CA GLY A 117 -1.89 -10.02 23.30
C GLY A 117 -2.38 -11.29 23.95
N ASN A 118 -3.13 -11.10 25.01
CA ASN A 118 -3.77 -12.17 25.73
C ASN A 118 -5.25 -11.86 25.95
N ILE A 119 -6.11 -12.81 25.69
CA ILE A 119 -7.54 -12.76 26.01
C ILE A 119 -7.78 -13.69 27.18
N ALA A 120 -8.23 -13.12 28.27
CA ALA A 120 -8.48 -13.83 29.51
C ALA A 120 -9.82 -13.43 30.13
N THR A 121 -10.35 -14.30 30.96
CA THR A 121 -11.51 -14.02 31.81
C THR A 121 -11.13 -13.05 32.93
N GLU A 122 -12.12 -12.53 33.66
CA GLU A 122 -11.91 -11.70 34.85
C GLU A 122 -11.07 -12.38 35.94
N THR A 123 -11.03 -13.71 35.92
CA THR A 123 -10.23 -14.52 36.83
C THR A 123 -8.85 -14.89 36.29
N ASN A 124 -8.40 -14.20 35.22
CA ASN A 124 -7.12 -14.41 34.54
C ASN A 124 -6.94 -15.81 33.92
N GLN A 125 -8.02 -16.49 33.57
CA GLN A 125 -7.96 -17.74 32.81
C GLN A 125 -7.95 -17.41 31.32
N GLY A 126 -6.97 -17.94 30.57
CA GLY A 126 -6.88 -17.75 29.12
C GLY A 126 -8.11 -18.27 28.39
N VAL A 127 -8.61 -17.50 27.43
CA VAL A 127 -9.75 -17.90 26.59
C VAL A 127 -9.21 -18.45 25.28
N MET A 128 -9.26 -19.78 25.13
CA MET A 128 -8.80 -20.50 23.93
C MET A 128 -9.82 -20.39 22.79
N ASN A 129 -9.32 -20.49 21.55
CA ASN A 129 -10.13 -20.49 20.32
C ASN A 129 -10.99 -19.23 20.17
N THR A 130 -10.46 -18.09 20.56
CA THR A 130 -11.04 -16.79 20.23
C THR A 130 -10.39 -16.29 18.95
N GLU A 131 -11.19 -15.95 17.97
CA GLU A 131 -10.72 -15.36 16.72
C GLU A 131 -10.36 -13.90 16.97
N VAL A 132 -9.12 -13.53 16.63
CA VAL A 132 -8.64 -12.13 16.67
C VAL A 132 -8.45 -11.65 15.26
N ILE A 133 -9.24 -10.66 14.88
CA ILE A 133 -9.32 -10.13 13.52
C ILE A 133 -8.66 -8.76 13.48
N ALA A 134 -7.62 -8.59 12.67
CA ALA A 134 -7.01 -7.31 12.37
C ALA A 134 -7.52 -6.81 11.01
N SER A 135 -8.22 -5.69 11.00
CA SER A 135 -8.83 -5.10 9.80
C SER A 135 -8.11 -3.84 9.35
N ALA A 136 -7.86 -3.71 8.05
CA ALA A 136 -7.32 -2.51 7.41
C ALA A 136 -7.80 -2.42 5.96
N SER A 137 -7.64 -1.24 5.35
CA SER A 137 -8.02 -1.00 3.94
C SER A 137 -6.92 -1.45 2.96
N LEU A 138 -6.44 -2.69 3.08
CA LEU A 138 -5.44 -3.28 2.18
C LEU A 138 -5.90 -4.65 1.69
N PRO A 139 -5.43 -5.11 0.50
CA PRO A 139 -5.87 -6.40 -0.09
C PRO A 139 -5.59 -7.63 0.78
N ASP A 140 -4.51 -7.60 1.60
CA ASP A 140 -4.10 -8.71 2.46
C ASP A 140 -4.81 -8.72 3.84
N TYR A 141 -5.83 -7.89 4.01
CA TYR A 141 -6.64 -7.83 5.22
C TYR A 141 -8.08 -8.28 4.94
N PRO A 142 -8.82 -8.79 5.95
CA PRO A 142 -8.41 -8.94 7.35
C PRO A 142 -7.38 -10.05 7.57
N LYS A 143 -6.47 -9.85 8.54
CA LYS A 143 -5.63 -10.92 9.08
C LYS A 143 -6.30 -11.51 10.31
N VAL A 144 -6.16 -12.80 10.50
CA VAL A 144 -6.84 -13.54 11.56
C VAL A 144 -5.85 -14.44 12.29
N ASP A 145 -5.93 -14.46 13.61
CA ASP A 145 -5.23 -15.43 14.46
C ASP A 145 -6.19 -15.99 15.51
N MET A 146 -5.90 -17.19 15.98
CA MET A 146 -6.70 -17.86 17.00
C MET A 146 -5.93 -17.94 18.31
N THR A 147 -6.57 -17.60 19.42
CA THR A 147 -5.92 -17.72 20.72
C THR A 147 -5.61 -19.17 21.08
N ASP A 148 -4.42 -19.37 21.66
CA ASP A 148 -3.97 -20.65 22.21
C ASP A 148 -4.69 -21.00 23.53
N ALA A 149 -4.30 -22.13 24.13
CA ALA A 149 -4.87 -22.60 25.40
C ALA A 149 -4.66 -21.63 26.59
N SER A 150 -3.68 -20.74 26.47
CA SER A 150 -3.39 -19.68 27.45
C SER A 150 -4.04 -18.35 27.10
N GLY A 151 -4.81 -18.30 26.01
CA GLY A 151 -5.45 -17.09 25.51
C GLY A 151 -4.53 -16.16 24.72
N ASN A 152 -3.32 -16.58 24.39
CA ASN A 152 -2.37 -15.74 23.65
C ASN A 152 -2.64 -15.77 22.16
N TYR A 153 -2.44 -14.62 21.51
CA TYR A 153 -2.40 -14.47 20.05
C TYR A 153 -1.19 -13.63 19.61
N ALA A 154 -0.78 -13.80 18.37
CA ALA A 154 0.26 -12.98 17.77
C ALA A 154 0.19 -12.99 16.25
N MET A 155 0.12 -11.81 15.63
CA MET A 155 0.08 -11.66 14.18
C MET A 155 1.01 -10.54 13.69
N GLU A 156 1.45 -10.63 12.45
CA GLU A 156 2.23 -9.58 11.81
C GLU A 156 1.29 -8.60 11.09
N ILE A 157 1.43 -7.31 11.39
CA ILE A 157 0.71 -6.22 10.74
C ILE A 157 1.70 -5.28 10.08
N ILE A 158 1.31 -4.66 8.96
CA ILE A 158 2.16 -3.73 8.19
C ILE A 158 1.60 -2.30 8.14
N VAL A 159 0.40 -2.10 8.69
CA VAL A 159 -0.28 -0.80 8.79
C VAL A 159 -1.07 -0.73 10.08
N ASP A 160 -1.55 0.47 10.41
CA ASP A 160 -2.51 0.65 11.50
C ASP A 160 -3.76 -0.17 11.23
N THR A 161 -4.20 -0.92 12.22
CA THR A 161 -5.32 -1.87 12.11
C THR A 161 -6.28 -1.72 13.28
N ASP A 162 -7.56 -1.93 12.99
CA ASP A 162 -8.57 -2.16 14.02
C ASP A 162 -8.55 -3.64 14.42
N LEU A 163 -8.45 -3.90 15.74
CA LEU A 163 -8.50 -5.24 16.29
C LEU A 163 -9.88 -5.53 16.87
N LYS A 164 -10.42 -6.69 16.50
CA LYS A 164 -11.65 -7.23 17.06
C LYS A 164 -11.42 -8.67 17.52
N ALA A 165 -11.87 -9.00 18.73
CA ALA A 165 -11.93 -10.37 19.19
C ALA A 165 -13.37 -10.88 19.07
N GLN A 166 -13.52 -12.10 18.57
CA GLN A 166 -14.81 -12.78 18.42
C GLN A 166 -14.67 -14.24 18.80
N LYS A 167 -15.59 -14.73 19.61
CA LYS A 167 -15.69 -16.15 19.96
C LYS A 167 -17.09 -16.65 19.69
N ASP A 168 -17.17 -17.61 18.78
CA ASP A 168 -18.43 -18.27 18.42
C ASP A 168 -18.51 -19.67 19.04
N GLY A 169 -19.73 -20.16 19.23
CA GLY A 169 -19.99 -21.52 19.69
C GLY A 169 -19.76 -21.78 21.17
N ASP A 170 -19.70 -20.74 21.99
CA ASP A 170 -19.53 -20.84 23.44
C ASP A 170 -20.62 -20.03 24.19
N ASP A 171 -21.82 -20.07 23.66
CA ASP A 171 -22.97 -19.25 24.10
C ASP A 171 -23.37 -19.49 25.55
N ILE A 172 -22.92 -20.60 26.13
CA ILE A 172 -23.19 -20.95 27.53
C ILE A 172 -21.97 -20.73 28.45
N ASN A 173 -20.82 -20.30 27.91
CA ASN A 173 -19.65 -19.99 28.72
C ASN A 173 -19.90 -18.70 29.50
N GLY A 174 -19.89 -18.77 30.79
CA GLY A 174 -20.27 -17.70 31.70
C GLY A 174 -21.71 -17.72 32.18
N VAL A 175 -22.57 -18.58 31.60
CA VAL A 175 -23.91 -18.85 32.15
C VAL A 175 -23.82 -19.99 33.17
N SER A 176 -24.01 -19.67 34.41
CA SER A 176 -24.00 -20.62 35.51
C SER A 176 -25.43 -20.93 36.01
N THR A 177 -25.56 -21.97 36.77
CA THR A 177 -26.84 -22.24 37.49
C THR A 177 -27.20 -21.11 38.42
N LEU A 178 -26.23 -20.32 38.90
CA LEU A 178 -26.46 -19.16 39.72
C LEU A 178 -27.18 -18.06 38.93
N ASP A 179 -26.80 -17.83 37.66
CA ASP A 179 -27.46 -16.86 36.79
C ASP A 179 -28.94 -17.22 36.58
N LEU A 180 -29.20 -18.49 36.38
CA LEU A 180 -30.59 -19.00 36.28
C LEU A 180 -31.36 -18.76 37.58
N VAL A 181 -30.75 -18.98 38.73
CA VAL A 181 -31.37 -18.72 40.04
C VAL A 181 -31.60 -17.23 40.24
N ILE A 182 -30.66 -16.37 39.85
CA ILE A 182 -30.81 -14.92 39.96
C ILE A 182 -31.94 -14.43 39.04
N ILE A 183 -32.00 -14.92 37.79
CA ILE A 183 -33.06 -14.57 36.84
C ILE A 183 -34.41 -15.05 37.37
N GLN A 184 -34.49 -16.31 37.88
CA GLN A 184 -35.72 -16.84 38.45
C GLN A 184 -36.18 -16.01 39.65
N ARG A 185 -35.28 -15.64 40.54
CA ARG A 185 -35.56 -14.79 41.69
C ARG A 185 -36.06 -13.40 41.28
N HIS A 186 -35.49 -12.84 40.22
CA HIS A 186 -35.92 -11.54 39.70
C HIS A 186 -37.34 -11.59 39.08
N ILE A 187 -37.69 -12.70 38.44
CA ILE A 187 -38.99 -12.87 37.78
C ILE A 187 -40.10 -13.19 38.81
N LEU A 188 -39.76 -13.95 39.86
CA LEU A 188 -40.73 -14.41 40.85
C LEU A 188 -40.90 -13.49 42.07
N GLY A 189 -40.11 -12.42 42.18
CA GLY A 189 -40.13 -11.44 43.29
C GLY A 189 -39.43 -11.96 44.50
#